data_da06674aab4aeade2704d6dd81919679
#
_entry.id   da06674aab4aeade2704d6dd81919679
#
_cell.length_a   1.000
_cell.length_b   1.000
_cell.length_c   1.000
_cell.angle_alpha   90.00
_cell.angle_beta   90.00
_cell.angle_gamma   90.00
#
_symmetry.space_group_name_H-M   'P 1'
#
loop_
_entity.id
_entity.type
_entity.pdbx_description
1 polymer ?
#
loop_
_entity_poly.entity_id
_entity_poly.type
_entity_poly.pdbx_seq_one_letter_code
_entity_poly.pdbx_strand_id
1 'polypeptide(L)'
;MVNLKIDHNEISVPEGTTIMEAAALAGIDIPKLCYLKNINEIAACRVCLVEVAGKEQLVTSCNNKVQEGLEILTNSPRVRVARKQNVQLILSQHDFKCATCVRSGNCTLQTLSNDLNIIDLPFKERVEHAPWDKNFPLIRDTEKCIKCMRCIQVCDKVQGLGIWDV
;
A
#
# COMPACT_ATOMS: atom_id res chain seq x y z
N MET A 1 9.74 12.13 22.90
CA MET A 1 8.85 10.96 22.82
C MET A 1 7.44 11.46 22.64
N VAL A 2 6.65 10.75 21.87
CA VAL A 2 5.23 11.06 21.59
C VAL A 2 4.41 9.89 22.10
N ASN A 3 3.38 10.17 22.91
CA ASN A 3 2.49 9.16 23.48
C ASN A 3 1.19 9.12 22.66
N LEU A 4 0.74 7.94 22.29
CA LEU A 4 -0.46 7.75 21.49
C LEU A 4 -1.09 6.38 21.77
N LYS A 5 -2.29 6.17 21.24
CA LYS A 5 -2.98 4.88 21.31
C LYS A 5 -3.17 4.29 19.91
N ILE A 6 -2.84 3.01 19.74
CA ILE A 6 -3.12 2.26 18.51
C ILE A 6 -3.91 1.00 18.88
N ASP A 7 -5.12 0.85 18.34
CA ASP A 7 -6.06 -0.24 18.65
C ASP A 7 -6.17 -0.48 20.16
N HIS A 8 -6.34 0.62 20.93
CA HIS A 8 -6.44 0.67 22.39
C HIS A 8 -5.14 0.42 23.18
N ASN A 9 -4.02 0.09 22.52
CA ASN A 9 -2.72 -0.05 23.16
C ASN A 9 -2.01 1.30 23.29
N GLU A 10 -1.59 1.66 24.48
CA GLU A 10 -0.78 2.85 24.71
C GLU A 10 0.68 2.58 24.34
N ILE A 11 1.27 3.45 23.53
CA ILE A 11 2.65 3.35 23.11
C ILE A 11 3.34 4.70 23.18
N SER A 12 4.65 4.69 23.36
CA SER A 12 5.50 5.88 23.33
C SER A 12 6.61 5.68 22.30
N VAL A 13 6.70 6.57 21.33
CA VAL A 13 7.65 6.47 20.21
C VAL A 13 8.39 7.78 20.00
N PRO A 14 9.55 7.78 19.33
CA PRO A 14 10.25 9.00 18.97
C PRO A 14 9.40 9.95 18.11
N GLU A 15 9.62 11.25 18.27
CA GLU A 15 9.03 12.25 17.40
C GLU A 15 9.48 12.03 15.94
N GLY A 16 8.57 12.25 14.99
CA GLY A 16 8.85 12.03 13.57
C GLY A 16 8.59 10.60 13.08
N THR A 17 8.30 9.64 13.98
CA THR A 17 7.90 8.26 13.64
C THR A 17 6.60 8.28 12.82
N THR A 18 6.49 7.45 11.78
CA THR A 18 5.24 7.29 11.04
C THR A 18 4.24 6.43 11.81
N ILE A 19 2.95 6.58 11.51
CA ILE A 19 1.90 5.73 12.11
C ILE A 19 2.17 4.25 11.82
N MET A 20 2.65 3.91 10.63
CA MET A 20 2.99 2.54 10.26
C MET A 20 4.14 1.97 11.09
N GLU A 21 5.19 2.75 11.33
CA GLU A 21 6.31 2.34 12.17
C GLU A 21 5.89 2.21 13.64
N ALA A 22 5.09 3.15 14.14
CA ALA A 22 4.54 3.08 15.49
C ALA A 22 3.67 1.84 15.70
N ALA A 23 2.82 1.50 14.73
CA ALA A 23 2.02 0.28 14.76
C ALA A 23 2.89 -0.99 14.77
N ALA A 24 3.94 -1.02 13.96
CA ALA A 24 4.89 -2.14 13.94
C ALA A 24 5.61 -2.32 15.28
N LEU A 25 5.98 -1.24 15.97
CA LEU A 25 6.55 -1.29 17.34
C LEU A 25 5.54 -1.82 18.36
N ALA A 26 4.25 -1.60 18.15
CA ALA A 26 3.17 -2.18 18.96
C ALA A 26 2.81 -3.64 18.55
N GLY A 27 3.52 -4.25 17.62
CA GLY A 27 3.24 -5.60 17.11
C GLY A 27 2.05 -5.68 16.16
N ILE A 28 1.58 -4.53 15.63
CA ILE A 28 0.44 -4.43 14.73
C ILE A 28 0.95 -4.26 13.30
N ASP A 29 0.69 -5.24 12.41
CA ASP A 29 1.04 -5.13 11.00
C ASP A 29 -0.09 -4.49 10.20
N ILE A 30 0.17 -3.29 9.67
CA ILE A 30 -0.76 -2.60 8.78
C ILE A 30 -0.48 -3.04 7.33
N PRO A 31 -1.49 -3.56 6.60
CA PRO A 31 -1.31 -4.02 5.23
C PRO A 31 -0.78 -2.93 4.30
N LYS A 32 0.14 -3.31 3.42
CA LYS A 32 0.84 -2.37 2.52
C LYS A 32 1.22 -3.04 1.20
N LEU A 33 1.16 -2.31 0.08
CA LEU A 33 1.62 -2.78 -1.22
C LEU A 33 2.77 -1.95 -1.77
N CYS A 34 2.69 -0.62 -1.67
CA CYS A 34 3.70 0.27 -2.25
C CYS A 34 4.87 0.59 -1.30
N TYR A 35 4.67 0.55 0.01
CA TYR A 35 5.64 1.01 1.00
C TYR A 35 6.98 0.27 0.95
N LEU A 36 8.06 1.04 0.87
CA LEU A 36 9.43 0.64 1.14
C LEU A 36 10.05 1.71 2.02
N LYS A 37 10.47 1.34 3.23
CA LYS A 37 11.03 2.28 4.21
C LYS A 37 12.18 3.08 3.61
N ASN A 38 12.13 4.40 3.78
CA ASN A 38 13.11 5.39 3.29
C ASN A 38 13.24 5.49 1.76
N ILE A 39 12.53 4.66 1.00
CA ILE A 39 12.61 4.64 -0.47
C ILE A 39 11.28 5.06 -1.08
N ASN A 40 10.19 4.39 -0.74
CA ASN A 40 8.87 4.63 -1.34
C ASN A 40 7.79 4.77 -0.28
N GLU A 41 7.58 5.99 0.19
CA GLU A 41 6.61 6.38 1.21
C GLU A 41 5.54 7.33 0.65
N ILE A 42 5.20 7.17 -0.63
CA ILE A 42 4.34 8.08 -1.39
C ILE A 42 2.84 7.81 -1.24
N ALA A 43 2.46 6.80 -0.48
CA ALA A 43 1.06 6.41 -0.25
C ALA A 43 0.24 6.12 -1.53
N ALA A 44 0.87 5.63 -2.61
CA ALA A 44 0.22 5.42 -3.91
C ALA A 44 -0.93 4.39 -3.85
N CYS A 45 -0.75 3.27 -3.15
CA CYS A 45 -1.72 2.16 -3.15
C CYS A 45 -2.92 2.38 -2.22
N ARG A 46 -2.85 3.30 -1.24
CA ARG A 46 -3.90 3.57 -0.24
C ARG A 46 -4.40 2.34 0.55
N VAL A 47 -3.63 1.26 0.60
CA VAL A 47 -3.99 0.05 1.36
C VAL A 47 -3.72 0.23 2.85
N CYS A 48 -2.75 1.06 3.21
CA CYS A 48 -2.34 1.32 4.58
C CYS A 48 -3.21 2.37 5.32
N LEU A 49 -4.45 2.56 4.89
CA LEU A 49 -5.37 3.49 5.56
C LEU A 49 -5.63 3.09 7.02
N VAL A 50 -5.74 4.10 7.87
CA VAL A 50 -6.14 4.01 9.27
C VAL A 50 -7.14 5.11 9.61
N GLU A 51 -7.92 4.90 10.65
CA GLU A 51 -8.83 5.89 11.22
C GLU A 51 -8.14 6.59 12.39
N VAL A 52 -8.24 7.90 12.45
CA VAL A 52 -7.76 8.71 13.57
C VAL A 52 -8.97 9.30 14.25
N ALA A 53 -9.11 9.08 15.56
CA ALA A 53 -10.23 9.59 16.34
C ALA A 53 -10.35 11.12 16.19
N GLY A 54 -11.56 11.60 16.00
CA GLY A 54 -11.82 13.02 15.77
C GLY A 54 -11.54 13.53 14.37
N LYS A 55 -11.02 12.70 13.46
CA LYS A 55 -10.87 13.04 12.03
C LYS A 55 -11.94 12.37 11.19
N GLU A 56 -12.55 13.15 10.31
CA GLU A 56 -13.55 12.64 9.38
C GLU A 56 -12.93 11.77 8.29
N GLN A 57 -11.72 12.09 7.85
CA GLN A 57 -11.03 11.39 6.76
C GLN A 57 -10.08 10.32 7.28
N LEU A 58 -10.04 9.17 6.59
CA LEU A 58 -9.00 8.16 6.80
C LEU A 58 -7.65 8.69 6.29
N VAL A 59 -6.58 8.36 7.01
CA VAL A 59 -5.22 8.76 6.66
C VAL A 59 -4.35 7.57 6.31
N THR A 60 -3.35 7.77 5.46
CA THR A 60 -2.37 6.72 5.15
C THR A 60 -1.31 6.65 6.25
N SER A 61 -1.07 5.46 6.79
CA SER A 61 -0.13 5.26 7.89
C SER A 61 1.34 5.36 7.47
N CYS A 62 1.65 5.09 6.20
CA CYS A 62 3.03 4.98 5.71
C CYS A 62 3.78 6.32 5.61
N ASN A 63 3.06 7.44 5.51
CA ASN A 63 3.65 8.78 5.33
C ASN A 63 3.09 9.84 6.29
N ASN A 64 2.15 9.48 7.16
CA ASN A 64 1.67 10.37 8.21
C ASN A 64 2.41 10.08 9.51
N LYS A 65 2.94 11.14 10.12
CA LYS A 65 3.68 11.08 11.38
C LYS A 65 2.72 11.08 12.56
N VAL A 66 3.16 10.45 13.65
CA VAL A 66 2.43 10.47 14.91
C VAL A 66 2.48 11.84 15.57
N GLN A 67 1.48 12.14 16.37
CA GLN A 67 1.38 13.34 17.21
C GLN A 67 0.91 12.93 18.61
N GLU A 68 1.20 13.78 19.59
CA GLU A 68 0.81 13.55 20.98
C GLU A 68 -0.71 13.38 21.13
N GLY A 69 -1.11 12.35 21.86
CA GLY A 69 -2.51 12.07 22.18
C GLY A 69 -3.33 11.50 21.03
N LEU A 70 -2.74 11.13 19.88
CA LEU A 70 -3.51 10.46 18.81
C LEU A 70 -4.08 9.14 19.27
N GLU A 71 -5.33 8.90 18.90
CA GLU A 71 -5.97 7.60 19.00
C GLU A 71 -6.25 7.06 17.58
N ILE A 72 -5.67 5.91 17.27
CA ILE A 72 -5.64 5.34 15.92
C ILE A 72 -6.28 3.96 15.93
N LEU A 73 -7.20 3.72 14.99
CA LEU A 73 -7.80 2.42 14.74
C LEU A 73 -7.30 1.88 13.40
N THR A 74 -6.61 0.76 13.44
CA THR A 74 -5.98 0.18 12.24
C THR A 74 -6.93 -0.74 11.47
N ASN A 75 -8.03 -1.19 12.09
CA ASN A 75 -8.93 -2.18 11.50
C ASN A 75 -10.43 -1.90 11.80
N SER A 76 -10.84 -0.64 11.86
CA SER A 76 -12.25 -0.28 12.00
C SER A 76 -13.08 -0.72 10.79
N PRO A 77 -14.42 -0.80 10.90
CA PRO A 77 -15.29 -1.09 9.75
C PRO A 77 -15.07 -0.15 8.57
N ARG A 78 -14.86 1.14 8.82
CA ARG A 78 -14.57 2.14 7.78
C ARG A 78 -13.24 1.84 7.07
N VAL A 79 -12.21 1.51 7.83
CA VAL A 79 -10.88 1.15 7.30
C VAL A 79 -10.98 -0.10 6.43
N ARG A 80 -11.70 -1.14 6.89
CA ARG A 80 -11.88 -2.38 6.11
C ARG A 80 -12.59 -2.15 4.78
N VAL A 81 -13.66 -1.36 4.78
CA VAL A 81 -14.41 -1.01 3.55
C VAL A 81 -13.51 -0.25 2.57
N ALA A 82 -12.84 0.80 3.02
CA ALA A 82 -11.96 1.61 2.16
C ALA A 82 -10.78 0.80 1.62
N ARG A 83 -10.17 -0.05 2.45
CA ARG A 83 -9.07 -0.94 2.06
C ARG A 83 -9.53 -1.96 1.01
N LYS A 84 -10.70 -2.58 1.19
CA LYS A 84 -11.31 -3.48 0.21
C LYS A 84 -11.51 -2.79 -1.13
N GLN A 85 -12.10 -1.60 -1.14
CA GLN A 85 -12.31 -0.81 -2.37
C GLN A 85 -11.00 -0.48 -3.08
N ASN A 86 -9.95 -0.07 -2.34
CA ASN A 86 -8.65 0.23 -2.94
C ASN A 86 -8.00 -1.02 -3.58
N VAL A 87 -8.10 -2.18 -2.93
CA VAL A 87 -7.59 -3.44 -3.49
C VAL A 87 -8.43 -3.87 -4.70
N GLN A 88 -9.76 -3.70 -4.68
CA GLN A 88 -10.63 -3.95 -5.84
C GLN A 88 -10.27 -3.05 -7.04
N LEU A 89 -9.96 -1.76 -6.79
CA LEU A 89 -9.48 -0.84 -7.84
C LEU A 89 -8.15 -1.30 -8.45
N ILE A 90 -7.20 -1.77 -7.62
CA ILE A 90 -5.94 -2.31 -8.12
C ILE A 90 -6.19 -3.58 -8.95
N LEU A 91 -7.04 -4.48 -8.45
CA LEU A 91 -7.38 -5.72 -9.15
C LEU A 91 -8.12 -5.48 -10.47
N SER A 92 -8.95 -4.46 -10.57
CA SER A 92 -9.68 -4.14 -11.82
C SER A 92 -8.73 -3.83 -12.98
N GLN A 93 -7.51 -3.35 -12.68
CA GLN A 93 -6.48 -3.03 -13.66
C GLN A 93 -5.42 -4.14 -13.82
N HIS A 94 -5.53 -5.21 -13.05
CA HIS A 94 -4.53 -6.29 -12.99
C HIS A 94 -4.99 -7.52 -13.77
N ASP A 95 -4.08 -8.12 -14.56
CA ASP A 95 -4.30 -9.45 -15.16
C ASP A 95 -4.06 -10.54 -14.10
N PHE A 96 -5.15 -11.03 -13.51
CA PHE A 96 -5.10 -12.00 -12.41
C PHE A 96 -5.13 -13.46 -12.86
N LYS A 97 -4.37 -13.81 -13.88
CA LYS A 97 -4.07 -15.21 -14.23
C LYS A 97 -3.13 -15.83 -13.19
N CYS A 98 -3.59 -15.87 -11.94
CA CYS A 98 -2.77 -16.27 -10.79
C CYS A 98 -2.19 -17.67 -10.92
N ALA A 99 -2.91 -18.62 -11.50
CA ALA A 99 -2.47 -20.00 -11.65
C ALA A 99 -1.17 -20.15 -12.47
N THR A 100 -0.94 -19.24 -13.42
CA THR A 100 0.26 -19.25 -14.30
C THR A 100 1.23 -18.11 -13.98
N CYS A 101 0.98 -17.35 -12.92
CA CYS A 101 1.81 -16.22 -12.53
C CYS A 101 3.05 -16.67 -11.74
N VAL A 102 4.22 -16.14 -12.08
CA VAL A 102 5.48 -16.40 -11.35
C VAL A 102 5.44 -16.00 -9.86
N ARG A 103 4.47 -15.16 -9.48
CA ARG A 103 4.24 -14.72 -8.09
C ARG A 103 3.17 -15.54 -7.38
N SER A 104 2.58 -16.56 -8.00
CA SER A 104 1.54 -17.38 -7.36
C SER A 104 2.04 -17.99 -6.05
N GLY A 105 1.25 -17.88 -4.99
CA GLY A 105 1.62 -18.35 -3.65
C GLY A 105 2.60 -17.45 -2.88
N ASN A 106 3.25 -16.48 -3.54
CA ASN A 106 4.13 -15.49 -2.91
C ASN A 106 3.81 -14.08 -3.45
N CYS A 107 2.55 -13.67 -3.33
CA CYS A 107 2.05 -12.39 -3.83
C CYS A 107 1.21 -11.70 -2.76
N THR A 108 1.69 -10.57 -2.26
CA THR A 108 0.97 -9.77 -1.25
C THR A 108 -0.41 -9.31 -1.75
N LEU A 109 -0.57 -9.01 -3.05
CA LEU A 109 -1.88 -8.65 -3.60
C LEU A 109 -2.86 -9.84 -3.53
N GLN A 110 -2.40 -11.05 -3.84
CA GLN A 110 -3.20 -12.28 -3.74
C GLN A 110 -3.61 -12.55 -2.28
N THR A 111 -2.66 -12.44 -1.34
CA THR A 111 -2.93 -12.59 0.09
C THR A 111 -3.98 -11.59 0.56
N LEU A 112 -3.79 -10.30 0.26
CA LEU A 112 -4.75 -9.26 0.63
C LEU A 112 -6.13 -9.44 0.00
N SER A 113 -6.19 -9.95 -1.23
CA SER A 113 -7.46 -10.25 -1.89
C SER A 113 -8.26 -11.33 -1.14
N ASN A 114 -7.55 -12.36 -0.67
CA ASN A 114 -8.15 -13.42 0.15
C ASN A 114 -8.56 -12.90 1.54
N ASP A 115 -7.68 -12.18 2.24
CA ASP A 115 -7.94 -11.66 3.58
C ASP A 115 -9.11 -10.67 3.63
N LEU A 116 -9.31 -9.90 2.54
CA LEU A 116 -10.41 -8.97 2.39
C LEU A 116 -11.67 -9.61 1.78
N ASN A 117 -11.64 -10.90 1.53
CA ASN A 117 -12.73 -11.66 0.90
C ASN A 117 -13.26 -10.94 -0.36
N ILE A 118 -12.36 -10.69 -1.32
CA ILE A 118 -12.71 -10.05 -2.60
C ILE A 118 -13.12 -11.17 -3.56
N ILE A 119 -14.42 -11.30 -3.79
CA ILE A 119 -15.03 -12.28 -4.70
C ILE A 119 -15.58 -11.63 -5.97
N ASP A 120 -15.73 -10.31 -5.97
CA ASP A 120 -16.28 -9.53 -7.07
C ASP A 120 -15.43 -8.29 -7.35
N LEU A 121 -15.47 -7.84 -8.58
CA LEU A 121 -14.81 -6.61 -9.03
C LEU A 121 -15.87 -5.68 -9.63
N PRO A 122 -16.34 -4.67 -8.87
CA PRO A 122 -17.37 -3.74 -9.33
C PRO A 122 -16.87 -2.79 -10.43
N PHE A 123 -15.55 -2.59 -10.53
CA PHE A 123 -14.92 -1.71 -11.52
C PHE A 123 -14.56 -2.51 -12.76
N LYS A 124 -15.23 -2.25 -13.89
CA LYS A 124 -15.09 -3.04 -15.13
C LYS A 124 -14.22 -2.35 -16.19
N GLU A 125 -14.09 -1.04 -16.11
CA GLU A 125 -13.31 -0.27 -17.08
C GLU A 125 -11.81 -0.48 -16.84
N ARG A 126 -11.08 -0.80 -17.90
CA ARG A 126 -9.62 -0.93 -17.88
C ARG A 126 -8.99 0.25 -18.61
N VAL A 127 -7.91 0.76 -18.03
CA VAL A 127 -7.07 1.76 -18.69
C VAL A 127 -6.23 1.05 -19.75
N GLU A 128 -6.29 1.54 -20.99
CA GLU A 128 -5.40 1.07 -22.04
C GLU A 128 -3.95 1.42 -21.72
N HIS A 129 -3.07 0.45 -21.88
CA HIS A 129 -1.64 0.63 -21.70
C HIS A 129 -0.94 0.68 -23.04
N ALA A 130 -0.02 1.62 -23.20
CA ALA A 130 0.90 1.61 -24.32
C ALA A 130 1.71 0.30 -24.34
N PRO A 131 1.89 -0.31 -25.52
CA PRO A 131 2.69 -1.52 -25.63
C PRO A 131 4.13 -1.26 -25.15
N TRP A 132 4.68 -2.21 -24.42
CA TRP A 132 6.07 -2.15 -24.01
C TRP A 132 7.01 -2.35 -25.20
N ASP A 133 8.05 -1.52 -25.32
CA ASP A 133 9.03 -1.68 -26.37
C ASP A 133 9.82 -2.99 -26.18
N LYS A 134 9.68 -3.90 -27.14
CA LYS A 134 10.34 -5.22 -27.12
C LYS A 134 11.85 -5.13 -27.35
N ASN A 135 12.36 -4.02 -27.85
CA ASN A 135 13.78 -3.77 -28.06
C ASN A 135 14.47 -3.29 -26.77
N PHE A 136 13.71 -2.94 -25.75
CA PHE A 136 14.27 -2.54 -24.46
C PHE A 136 14.79 -3.79 -23.72
N PRO A 137 15.98 -3.71 -23.08
CA PRO A 137 16.63 -4.87 -22.46
C PRO A 137 15.87 -5.47 -21.27
N LEU A 138 14.89 -4.74 -20.71
CA LEU A 138 14.07 -5.23 -19.62
C LEU A 138 12.65 -5.56 -20.13
N ILE A 139 12.11 -6.66 -19.66
CA ILE A 139 10.73 -7.06 -19.96
C ILE A 139 9.81 -6.58 -18.84
N ARG A 140 8.78 -5.83 -19.22
CA ARG A 140 7.72 -5.38 -18.31
C ARG A 140 6.37 -5.87 -18.81
N ASP A 141 5.63 -6.54 -17.95
CA ASP A 141 4.23 -6.86 -18.17
C ASP A 141 3.39 -5.75 -17.51
N THR A 142 2.85 -4.85 -18.33
CA THR A 142 2.09 -3.68 -17.88
C THR A 142 0.76 -4.06 -17.25
N GLU A 143 0.16 -5.18 -17.68
CA GLU A 143 -1.11 -5.68 -17.13
C GLU A 143 -0.95 -6.30 -15.73
N LYS A 144 0.26 -6.72 -15.37
CA LYS A 144 0.60 -7.20 -14.01
C LYS A 144 1.14 -6.13 -13.09
N CYS A 145 1.31 -4.92 -13.59
CA CYS A 145 1.79 -3.80 -12.82
C CYS A 145 0.69 -3.24 -11.92
N ILE A 146 0.94 -3.19 -10.60
CA ILE A 146 0.03 -2.61 -9.60
C ILE A 146 0.26 -1.12 -9.37
N LYS A 147 1.06 -0.46 -10.21
CA LYS A 147 1.41 0.97 -10.14
C LYS A 147 1.92 1.40 -8.76
N CYS A 148 2.68 0.55 -8.08
CA CYS A 148 3.19 0.82 -6.74
C CYS A 148 4.38 1.78 -6.69
N MET A 149 4.97 2.14 -7.82
CA MET A 149 6.10 3.07 -7.98
C MET A 149 7.43 2.60 -7.36
N ARG A 150 7.53 1.38 -6.85
CA ARG A 150 8.75 0.88 -6.20
C ARG A 150 9.95 0.88 -7.14
N CYS A 151 9.77 0.39 -8.38
CA CYS A 151 10.85 0.35 -9.38
C CYS A 151 11.37 1.75 -9.72
N ILE A 152 10.48 2.72 -9.84
CA ILE A 152 10.81 4.13 -10.12
C ILE A 152 11.62 4.71 -8.95
N GLN A 153 11.09 4.59 -7.73
CA GLN A 153 11.75 5.15 -6.55
C GLN A 153 13.09 4.47 -6.22
N VAL A 154 13.23 3.17 -6.49
CA VAL A 154 14.52 2.47 -6.35
C VAL A 154 15.50 2.94 -7.41
N CYS A 155 15.06 3.09 -8.67
CA CYS A 155 15.91 3.59 -9.75
C CYS A 155 16.43 5.01 -9.47
N ASP A 156 15.54 5.88 -8.99
CA ASP A 156 15.89 7.26 -8.65
C ASP A 156 16.73 7.35 -7.38
N LYS A 157 16.24 6.87 -6.25
CA LYS A 157 16.85 7.13 -4.93
C LYS A 157 18.02 6.21 -4.58
N VAL A 158 18.03 4.97 -5.09
CA VAL A 158 19.06 3.98 -4.75
C VAL A 158 20.12 3.90 -5.84
N GLN A 159 19.71 3.88 -7.11
CA GLN A 159 20.62 3.81 -8.24
C GLN A 159 21.06 5.17 -8.77
N GLY A 160 20.31 6.25 -8.45
CA GLY A 160 20.60 7.61 -8.91
C GLY A 160 20.42 7.82 -10.41
N LEU A 161 19.71 6.93 -11.11
CA LEU A 161 19.56 6.96 -12.57
C LEU A 161 18.34 7.73 -13.05
N GLY A 162 17.20 7.62 -12.33
CA GLY A 162 15.96 8.33 -12.66
C GLY A 162 15.41 8.08 -14.07
N ILE A 163 15.70 6.92 -14.67
CA ILE A 163 15.34 6.60 -16.07
C ILE A 163 13.91 6.03 -16.22
N TRP A 164 13.25 5.73 -15.10
CA TRP A 164 11.90 5.20 -15.11
C TRP A 164 10.88 6.29 -14.81
N ASP A 165 9.82 6.33 -15.60
CA ASP A 165 8.64 7.18 -15.37
C ASP A 165 7.34 6.39 -15.57
N VAL A 166 6.18 6.99 -15.28
CA VAL A 166 4.81 6.43 -15.38
C VAL A 166 3.98 7.15 -16.42
#